data_994b418f84825cec01de8c8de8e79619
#
_entry.id   994b418f84825cec01de8c8de8e79619
#
_cell.length_a   1.000
_cell.length_b   1.000
_cell.length_c   1.000
_cell.angle_alpha   90.00
_cell.angle_beta   90.00
_cell.angle_gamma   90.00
#
_symmetry.space_group_name_H-M   'P 1'
#
loop_
_entity.id
_entity.type
_entity.pdbx_description
1 polymer ?
#
loop_
_entity_poly.entity_id
_entity_poly.type
_entity_poly.pdbx_seq_one_letter_code
_entity_poly.pdbx_strand_id
1 'polypeptide(L)'
;MSISKLPRTRARAKRENATAAYVLPPTVSSGALLDKGSDRRFRTLVNDLFTIASRMEIVRAHLGRRMGLSGPQYSVLVAVAHLQGERGVRVGTVAQAMHVSSAFIASETGKMARLGLLLKRPNPQDRRGVLLTLEPAGRLKIDRVSAEIRAINDTFFGALDGGSFAALCVAAQALVKGSGKAVHYVNAVESEPLSALSAAE
;
A
#
# COMPACT_ATOMS: atom_id res chain seq x y z
N MET A 1 45.46 -54.62 53.24
CA MET A 1 45.38 -53.97 51.88
C MET A 1 43.94 -53.57 51.72
N SER A 2 43.65 -52.28 51.92
CA SER A 2 42.30 -51.71 51.87
C SER A 2 42.23 -50.65 50.77
N ILE A 3 41.36 -50.89 49.77
CA ILE A 3 41.18 -50.01 48.65
C ILE A 3 39.98 -49.09 48.97
N SER A 4 40.29 -47.84 49.24
CA SER A 4 39.34 -46.76 49.48
C SER A 4 38.56 -46.44 48.20
N LYS A 5 37.22 -46.56 48.25
CA LYS A 5 36.28 -46.08 47.20
C LYS A 5 35.97 -44.57 47.40
N LEU A 6 36.34 -43.75 46.44
CA LEU A 6 35.91 -42.35 46.32
C LEU A 6 34.43 -42.26 45.92
N PRO A 7 33.65 -41.34 46.46
CA PRO A 7 32.26 -41.15 46.05
C PRO A 7 32.21 -40.25 44.82
N ARG A 8 31.62 -40.75 43.74
CA ARG A 8 31.18 -39.97 42.57
C ARG A 8 29.81 -39.37 42.88
N THR A 9 29.75 -38.10 43.18
CA THR A 9 28.51 -37.32 43.08
C THR A 9 28.84 -35.95 42.61
N ARG A 10 28.90 -35.80 41.29
CA ARG A 10 28.65 -34.50 40.64
C ARG A 10 27.24 -34.54 40.10
N ALA A 11 26.31 -34.03 40.88
CA ALA A 11 24.99 -33.66 40.44
C ALA A 11 25.14 -32.58 39.38
N ARG A 12 24.87 -32.95 38.13
CA ARG A 12 24.81 -32.05 36.99
C ARG A 12 23.53 -31.25 37.16
N ALA A 13 23.62 -30.08 37.77
CA ALA A 13 22.58 -29.09 37.78
C ALA A 13 22.24 -28.73 36.33
N LYS A 14 21.16 -29.30 35.81
CA LYS A 14 20.55 -28.98 34.54
C LYS A 14 20.01 -27.57 34.69
N ARG A 15 20.76 -26.57 34.19
CA ARG A 15 20.28 -25.23 34.05
C ARG A 15 19.17 -25.26 32.98
N GLU A 16 17.94 -25.40 33.45
CA GLU A 16 16.76 -25.04 32.66
C GLU A 16 16.74 -23.50 32.58
N ASN A 17 17.53 -22.95 31.67
CA ASN A 17 17.26 -21.63 31.15
C ASN A 17 16.04 -21.77 30.22
N ALA A 18 14.86 -21.79 30.78
CA ALA A 18 13.66 -21.42 30.07
C ALA A 18 13.83 -19.91 29.76
N THR A 19 14.37 -19.62 28.60
CA THR A 19 14.32 -18.27 28.07
C THR A 19 12.85 -17.90 27.99
N ALA A 20 12.42 -17.01 28.90
CA ALA A 20 11.06 -16.48 28.85
C ALA A 20 10.82 -15.96 27.45
N ALA A 21 9.71 -16.39 26.82
CA ALA A 21 9.38 -15.95 25.47
C ALA A 21 9.36 -14.42 25.43
N TYR A 22 10.05 -13.84 24.46
CA TYR A 22 10.07 -12.39 24.30
C TYR A 22 8.64 -11.88 24.11
N VAL A 23 8.21 -10.95 24.95
CA VAL A 23 6.92 -10.28 24.85
C VAL A 23 7.13 -8.98 24.09
N LEU A 24 6.56 -8.91 22.90
CA LEU A 24 6.63 -7.71 22.08
C LEU A 24 5.91 -6.54 22.79
N PRO A 25 6.52 -5.35 22.90
CA PRO A 25 5.84 -4.17 23.41
C PRO A 25 4.61 -3.82 22.58
N PRO A 26 3.56 -3.23 23.18
CA PRO A 26 2.40 -2.77 22.42
C PRO A 26 2.80 -1.80 21.32
N THR A 27 2.25 -2.00 20.12
CA THR A 27 2.53 -1.16 18.94
C THR A 27 1.46 -0.09 18.71
N VAL A 28 0.45 -0.03 19.57
CA VAL A 28 -0.66 0.92 19.53
C VAL A 28 -1.16 1.19 20.95
N SER A 29 -1.56 2.43 21.22
CA SER A 29 -2.07 2.87 22.53
C SER A 29 -3.57 3.16 22.54
N SER A 30 -4.20 3.34 21.36
CA SER A 30 -5.63 3.61 21.24
C SER A 30 -6.47 2.41 21.69
N GLY A 31 -7.34 2.61 22.70
CA GLY A 31 -8.24 1.57 23.21
C GLY A 31 -9.15 0.97 22.14
N ALA A 32 -9.50 1.74 21.10
CA ALA A 32 -10.31 1.25 19.98
C ALA A 32 -9.59 0.19 19.11
N LEU A 33 -8.26 0.10 19.20
CA LEU A 33 -7.43 -0.83 18.44
C LEU A 33 -6.92 -1.99 19.29
N LEU A 34 -7.27 -1.99 20.58
CA LEU A 34 -6.91 -3.05 21.52
C LEU A 34 -8.09 -4.03 21.71
N ASP A 35 -7.78 -5.31 21.73
CA ASP A 35 -8.72 -6.38 22.11
C ASP A 35 -8.34 -6.87 23.50
N LYS A 36 -9.17 -6.55 24.52
CA LYS A 36 -8.91 -6.87 25.93
C LYS A 36 -7.50 -6.45 26.40
N GLY A 37 -7.06 -5.27 25.96
CA GLY A 37 -5.73 -4.75 26.29
C GLY A 37 -4.58 -5.28 25.42
N SER A 38 -4.84 -6.17 24.47
CA SER A 38 -3.84 -6.73 23.55
C SER A 38 -3.95 -6.12 22.16
N ASP A 39 -2.82 -5.77 21.55
CA ASP A 39 -2.71 -5.29 20.18
C ASP A 39 -2.51 -6.42 19.15
N ARG A 40 -2.68 -7.67 19.52
CA ARG A 40 -2.47 -8.84 18.64
C ARG A 40 -3.32 -8.75 17.36
N ARG A 41 -4.62 -8.42 17.50
CA ARG A 41 -5.52 -8.25 16.34
C ARG A 41 -5.07 -7.11 15.43
N PHE A 42 -4.61 -6.01 16.01
CA PHE A 42 -4.07 -4.89 15.25
C PHE A 42 -2.85 -5.31 14.44
N ARG A 43 -1.88 -6.01 15.05
CA ARG A 43 -0.69 -6.53 14.32
C ARG A 43 -1.07 -7.49 13.19
N THR A 44 -2.04 -8.37 13.42
CA THR A 44 -2.55 -9.26 12.37
C THR A 44 -3.13 -8.45 11.22
N LEU A 45 -3.98 -7.45 11.50
CA LEU A 45 -4.54 -6.57 10.47
C LEU A 45 -3.45 -5.86 9.66
N VAL A 46 -2.40 -5.35 10.32
CA VAL A 46 -1.28 -4.69 9.61
C VAL A 46 -0.58 -5.67 8.65
N ASN A 47 -0.31 -6.90 9.07
CA ASN A 47 0.28 -7.94 8.22
C ASN A 47 -0.63 -8.30 7.04
N ASP A 48 -1.95 -8.39 7.28
CA ASP A 48 -2.93 -8.67 6.23
C ASP A 48 -2.97 -7.54 5.20
N LEU A 49 -2.92 -6.27 5.64
CA LEU A 49 -2.86 -5.11 4.76
C LEU A 49 -1.61 -5.12 3.87
N PHE A 50 -0.42 -5.44 4.42
CA PHE A 50 0.79 -5.60 3.63
C PHE A 50 0.69 -6.74 2.63
N THR A 51 0.10 -7.86 3.03
CA THR A 51 -0.12 -9.02 2.16
C THR A 51 -1.07 -8.65 1.00
N ILE A 52 -2.17 -7.97 1.30
CA ILE A 52 -3.13 -7.48 0.29
C ILE A 52 -2.45 -6.52 -0.67
N ALA A 53 -1.73 -5.51 -0.15
CA ALA A 53 -1.03 -4.52 -0.97
C ALA A 53 -0.01 -5.19 -1.93
N SER A 54 0.78 -6.14 -1.43
CA SER A 54 1.74 -6.90 -2.23
C SER A 54 1.07 -7.69 -3.36
N ARG A 55 -0.05 -8.36 -3.06
CA ARG A 55 -0.81 -9.12 -4.06
C ARG A 55 -1.50 -8.21 -5.09
N MET A 56 -2.02 -7.08 -4.67
CA MET A 56 -2.56 -6.08 -5.59
C MET A 56 -1.49 -5.54 -6.54
N GLU A 57 -0.24 -5.39 -6.07
CA GLU A 57 0.88 -5.00 -6.93
C GLU A 57 1.20 -6.05 -7.99
N ILE A 58 1.15 -7.34 -7.65
CA ILE A 58 1.32 -8.44 -8.61
C ILE A 58 0.23 -8.38 -9.71
N VAL A 59 -1.03 -8.17 -9.31
CA VAL A 59 -2.15 -8.01 -10.24
C VAL A 59 -1.94 -6.80 -11.15
N ARG A 60 -1.57 -5.66 -10.58
CA ARG A 60 -1.30 -4.43 -11.31
C ARG A 60 -0.18 -4.60 -12.34
N ALA A 61 0.91 -5.25 -11.94
CA ALA A 61 2.03 -5.53 -12.83
C ALA A 61 1.63 -6.51 -13.96
N HIS A 62 0.81 -7.52 -13.66
CA HIS A 62 0.28 -8.44 -14.65
C HIS A 62 -0.56 -7.73 -15.69
N LEU A 63 -1.56 -6.96 -15.28
CA LEU A 63 -2.45 -6.21 -16.18
C LEU A 63 -1.67 -5.17 -17.01
N GLY A 64 -0.66 -4.54 -16.41
CA GLY A 64 0.27 -3.67 -17.13
C GLY A 64 0.95 -4.43 -18.29
N ARG A 65 1.56 -5.56 -18.00
CA ARG A 65 2.23 -6.39 -19.04
C ARG A 65 1.27 -6.82 -20.15
N ARG A 66 0.04 -7.20 -19.82
CA ARG A 66 -1.01 -7.54 -20.80
C ARG A 66 -1.30 -6.39 -21.76
N MET A 67 -1.12 -5.16 -21.31
CA MET A 67 -1.33 -3.94 -22.10
C MET A 67 -0.03 -3.39 -22.74
N GLY A 68 1.13 -4.02 -22.50
CA GLY A 68 2.44 -3.50 -22.89
C GLY A 68 2.83 -2.25 -22.12
N LEU A 69 2.44 -2.16 -20.86
CA LEU A 69 2.69 -1.05 -19.92
C LEU A 69 3.35 -1.56 -18.65
N SER A 70 3.97 -0.66 -17.90
CA SER A 70 4.34 -0.94 -16.50
C SER A 70 3.09 -0.92 -15.61
N GLY A 71 3.17 -1.54 -14.42
CA GLY A 71 2.07 -1.50 -13.45
C GLY A 71 1.63 -0.07 -13.10
N PRO A 72 2.55 0.86 -12.78
CA PRO A 72 2.21 2.27 -12.58
C PRO A 72 1.51 2.92 -13.78
N GLN A 73 1.97 2.66 -15.01
CA GLN A 73 1.34 3.18 -16.23
C GLN A 73 -0.07 2.64 -16.42
N TYR A 74 -0.28 1.35 -16.17
CA TYR A 74 -1.62 0.76 -16.16
C TYR A 74 -2.55 1.50 -15.20
N SER A 75 -2.11 1.71 -13.95
CA SER A 75 -2.91 2.39 -12.94
C SER A 75 -3.26 3.84 -13.35
N VAL A 76 -2.30 4.58 -13.89
CA VAL A 76 -2.52 5.95 -14.39
C VAL A 76 -3.49 5.96 -15.57
N LEU A 77 -3.35 5.03 -16.52
CA LEU A 77 -4.25 4.95 -17.68
C LEU A 77 -5.70 4.68 -17.27
N VAL A 78 -5.90 3.73 -16.35
CA VAL A 78 -7.23 3.40 -15.81
C VAL A 78 -7.80 4.56 -14.98
N ALA A 79 -6.97 5.25 -14.18
CA ALA A 79 -7.41 6.43 -13.43
C ALA A 79 -7.85 7.57 -14.37
N VAL A 80 -7.11 7.82 -15.44
CA VAL A 80 -7.52 8.80 -16.47
C VAL A 80 -8.83 8.38 -17.11
N ALA A 81 -8.98 7.09 -17.48
CA ALA A 81 -10.22 6.55 -18.05
C ALA A 81 -11.44 6.82 -17.16
N HIS A 82 -11.28 6.59 -15.86
CA HIS A 82 -12.34 6.77 -14.87
C HIS A 82 -12.69 8.24 -14.62
N LEU A 83 -11.69 9.13 -14.59
CA LEU A 83 -11.85 10.51 -14.13
C LEU A 83 -12.06 11.53 -15.24
N GLN A 84 -11.76 11.20 -16.51
CA GLN A 84 -11.71 12.18 -17.61
C GLN A 84 -13.04 12.86 -17.94
N GLY A 85 -14.19 12.18 -17.70
CA GLY A 85 -15.50 12.66 -18.15
C GLY A 85 -15.47 13.03 -19.65
N GLU A 86 -16.31 13.99 -20.03
CA GLU A 86 -16.37 14.46 -21.43
C GLU A 86 -15.27 15.45 -21.78
N ARG A 87 -14.79 16.21 -20.79
CA ARG A 87 -13.86 17.34 -21.02
C ARG A 87 -12.40 16.99 -20.76
N GLY A 88 -12.10 15.79 -20.30
CA GLY A 88 -10.78 15.40 -19.84
C GLY A 88 -10.54 15.73 -18.36
N VAL A 89 -9.48 15.18 -17.80
CA VAL A 89 -9.11 15.32 -16.38
C VAL A 89 -7.80 16.06 -16.23
N ARG A 90 -7.69 16.91 -15.18
CA ARG A 90 -6.44 17.61 -14.86
C ARG A 90 -5.41 16.64 -14.28
N VAL A 91 -4.12 16.87 -14.59
CA VAL A 91 -2.99 16.11 -13.99
C VAL A 91 -3.07 16.10 -12.46
N GLY A 92 -3.34 17.27 -11.84
CA GLY A 92 -3.47 17.37 -10.38
C GLY A 92 -4.64 16.56 -9.79
N THR A 93 -5.77 16.45 -10.51
CA THR A 93 -6.91 15.65 -10.09
C THR A 93 -6.56 14.15 -10.08
N VAL A 94 -5.84 13.67 -11.10
CA VAL A 94 -5.36 12.29 -11.16
C VAL A 94 -4.35 12.03 -10.04
N ALA A 95 -3.42 12.98 -9.82
CA ALA A 95 -2.42 12.88 -8.75
C ALA A 95 -3.07 12.79 -7.36
N GLN A 96 -4.06 13.62 -7.11
CA GLN A 96 -4.84 13.61 -5.86
C GLN A 96 -5.61 12.30 -5.68
N ALA A 97 -6.29 11.82 -6.71
CA ALA A 97 -7.06 10.57 -6.65
C ALA A 97 -6.17 9.33 -6.43
N MET A 98 -4.94 9.36 -6.94
CA MET A 98 -3.97 8.27 -6.79
C MET A 98 -3.02 8.44 -5.60
N HIS A 99 -3.13 9.54 -4.85
CA HIS A 99 -2.24 9.89 -3.72
C HIS A 99 -0.74 9.87 -4.08
N VAL A 100 -0.41 10.42 -5.27
CA VAL A 100 0.96 10.56 -5.77
C VAL A 100 1.26 12.00 -6.17
N SER A 101 2.53 12.31 -6.47
CA SER A 101 2.91 13.66 -6.91
C SER A 101 2.40 13.98 -8.32
N SER A 102 2.07 15.25 -8.57
CA SER A 102 1.73 15.72 -9.92
C SER A 102 2.88 15.54 -10.91
N ALA A 103 4.13 15.61 -10.44
CA ALA A 103 5.31 15.37 -11.27
C ALA A 103 5.36 13.92 -11.77
N PHE A 104 5.03 12.95 -10.91
CA PHE A 104 4.92 11.54 -11.29
C PHE A 104 3.85 11.34 -12.38
N ILE A 105 2.63 11.89 -12.20
CA ILE A 105 1.55 11.79 -13.19
C ILE A 105 1.94 12.48 -14.50
N ALA A 106 2.57 13.67 -14.44
CA ALA A 106 3.02 14.38 -15.63
C ALA A 106 4.05 13.57 -16.43
N SER A 107 4.99 12.90 -15.75
CA SER A 107 5.99 12.01 -16.35
C SER A 107 5.35 10.81 -17.03
N GLU A 108 4.52 10.04 -16.29
CA GLU A 108 3.92 8.83 -16.83
C GLU A 108 2.93 9.10 -17.95
N THR A 109 2.10 10.14 -17.81
CA THR A 109 1.19 10.56 -18.90
C THR A 109 1.94 11.11 -20.13
N GLY A 110 3.13 11.70 -19.94
CA GLY A 110 4.01 12.09 -21.03
C GLY A 110 4.50 10.88 -21.85
N LYS A 111 4.89 9.81 -21.18
CA LYS A 111 5.29 8.54 -21.84
C LYS A 111 4.11 7.94 -22.62
N MET A 112 2.92 7.88 -22.00
CA MET A 112 1.72 7.32 -22.63
C MET A 112 1.19 8.17 -23.79
N ALA A 113 1.36 9.49 -23.74
CA ALA A 113 1.03 10.36 -24.86
C ALA A 113 1.94 10.08 -26.06
N ARG A 114 3.24 9.86 -25.85
CA ARG A 114 4.17 9.45 -26.92
C ARG A 114 3.83 8.08 -27.55
N LEU A 115 3.17 7.22 -26.78
CA LEU A 115 2.65 5.93 -27.26
C LEU A 115 1.27 6.06 -27.94
N GLY A 116 0.71 7.26 -28.06
CA GLY A 116 -0.61 7.50 -28.64
C GLY A 116 -1.79 6.96 -27.79
N LEU A 117 -1.59 6.73 -26.49
CA LEU A 117 -2.62 6.19 -25.59
C LEU A 117 -3.44 7.28 -24.91
N LEU A 118 -2.84 8.44 -24.72
CA LEU A 118 -3.42 9.63 -24.09
C LEU A 118 -3.20 10.85 -24.96
N LEU A 119 -4.19 11.73 -25.01
CA LEU A 119 -4.07 13.09 -25.50
C LEU A 119 -3.82 14.04 -24.33
N LYS A 120 -2.85 14.93 -24.48
CA LYS A 120 -2.57 16.06 -23.57
C LYS A 120 -2.91 17.35 -24.28
N ARG A 121 -3.83 18.12 -23.73
CA ARG A 121 -4.21 19.42 -24.31
C ARG A 121 -4.20 20.52 -23.25
N PRO A 122 -3.94 21.78 -23.61
CA PRO A 122 -4.10 22.90 -22.69
C PRO A 122 -5.51 22.96 -22.13
N ASN A 123 -5.63 23.32 -20.85
CA ASN A 123 -6.93 23.56 -20.25
C ASN A 123 -7.44 24.98 -20.69
N PRO A 124 -8.60 25.07 -21.37
CA PRO A 124 -9.12 26.37 -21.80
C PRO A 124 -9.43 27.33 -20.65
N GLN A 125 -9.75 26.79 -19.46
CA GLN A 125 -10.11 27.55 -18.26
C GLN A 125 -8.89 27.94 -17.40
N ASP A 126 -7.74 27.32 -17.64
CA ASP A 126 -6.52 27.56 -16.88
C ASP A 126 -5.31 27.22 -17.75
N ARG A 127 -4.69 28.27 -18.31
CA ARG A 127 -3.55 28.14 -19.27
C ARG A 127 -2.33 27.41 -18.69
N ARG A 128 -2.22 27.28 -17.36
CA ARG A 128 -1.16 26.51 -16.69
C ARG A 128 -1.52 25.03 -16.54
N GLY A 129 -2.79 24.68 -16.76
CA GLY A 129 -3.31 23.33 -16.61
C GLY A 129 -3.25 22.50 -17.89
N VAL A 130 -3.07 21.20 -17.74
CA VAL A 130 -3.15 20.23 -18.82
C VAL A 130 -4.30 19.28 -18.54
N LEU A 131 -5.13 19.06 -19.56
CA LEU A 131 -6.20 18.06 -19.57
C LEU A 131 -5.71 16.78 -20.27
N LEU A 132 -6.04 15.66 -19.66
CA LEU A 132 -5.75 14.31 -20.13
C LEU A 132 -7.05 13.67 -20.61
N THR A 133 -7.01 13.04 -21.79
CA THR A 133 -8.09 12.21 -22.32
C THR A 133 -7.52 10.94 -22.93
N LEU A 134 -8.30 9.85 -22.92
CA LEU A 134 -7.94 8.64 -23.63
C LEU A 134 -8.03 8.81 -25.13
N GLU A 135 -6.99 8.41 -25.83
CA GLU A 135 -7.02 8.16 -27.26
C GLU A 135 -7.72 6.83 -27.58
N PRO A 136 -8.20 6.62 -28.81
CA PRO A 136 -8.82 5.34 -29.23
C PRO A 136 -7.94 4.13 -28.94
N ALA A 137 -6.63 4.22 -29.15
CA ALA A 137 -5.68 3.15 -28.85
C ALA A 137 -5.61 2.84 -27.35
N GLY A 138 -5.71 3.86 -26.48
CA GLY A 138 -5.77 3.67 -25.02
C GLY A 138 -7.05 2.95 -24.59
N ARG A 139 -8.20 3.36 -25.15
CA ARG A 139 -9.49 2.67 -24.92
C ARG A 139 -9.42 1.20 -25.32
N LEU A 140 -8.96 0.92 -26.53
CA LEU A 140 -8.85 -0.44 -27.05
C LEU A 140 -7.97 -1.34 -26.16
N LYS A 141 -6.88 -0.79 -25.57
CA LYS A 141 -6.05 -1.55 -24.63
C LYS A 141 -6.82 -1.93 -23.35
N ILE A 142 -7.61 -1.02 -22.80
CA ILE A 142 -8.44 -1.28 -21.61
C ILE A 142 -9.52 -2.31 -21.96
N ASP A 143 -10.21 -2.14 -23.07
CA ASP A 143 -11.30 -3.02 -23.50
C ASP A 143 -10.85 -4.47 -23.68
N ARG A 144 -9.66 -4.67 -24.27
CA ARG A 144 -9.07 -6.00 -24.47
C ARG A 144 -8.81 -6.77 -23.19
N VAL A 145 -8.54 -6.09 -22.08
CA VAL A 145 -8.26 -6.74 -20.78
C VAL A 145 -9.45 -6.64 -19.81
N SER A 146 -10.56 -6.02 -20.21
CA SER A 146 -11.69 -5.74 -19.33
C SER A 146 -12.33 -7.01 -18.72
N ALA A 147 -12.43 -8.09 -19.51
CA ALA A 147 -12.93 -9.37 -19.02
C ALA A 147 -11.98 -10.00 -17.99
N GLU A 148 -10.68 -9.91 -18.24
CA GLU A 148 -9.64 -10.40 -17.32
C GLU A 148 -9.61 -9.59 -16.01
N ILE A 149 -9.78 -8.25 -16.10
CA ILE A 149 -9.90 -7.38 -14.92
C ILE A 149 -11.08 -7.82 -14.06
N ARG A 150 -12.27 -8.05 -14.66
CA ARG A 150 -13.44 -8.52 -13.92
C ARG A 150 -13.18 -9.84 -13.22
N ALA A 151 -12.69 -10.84 -13.94
CA ALA A 151 -12.41 -12.16 -13.37
C ALA A 151 -11.42 -12.11 -12.20
N ILE A 152 -10.37 -11.28 -12.32
CA ILE A 152 -9.39 -11.08 -11.25
C ILE A 152 -10.04 -10.40 -10.04
N ASN A 153 -10.82 -9.33 -10.26
CA ASN A 153 -11.47 -8.59 -9.18
C ASN A 153 -12.52 -9.45 -8.48
N ASP A 154 -13.35 -10.18 -9.24
CA ASP A 154 -14.36 -11.08 -8.68
C ASP A 154 -13.70 -12.18 -7.83
N THR A 155 -12.55 -12.70 -8.27
CA THR A 155 -11.77 -13.68 -7.48
C THR A 155 -11.16 -13.05 -6.24
N PHE A 156 -10.60 -11.84 -6.35
CA PHE A 156 -9.89 -11.17 -5.27
C PHE A 156 -10.85 -10.72 -4.14
N PHE A 157 -12.01 -10.21 -4.51
CA PHE A 157 -12.99 -9.65 -3.58
C PHE A 157 -14.21 -10.57 -3.35
N GLY A 158 -14.25 -11.74 -3.97
CA GLY A 158 -15.42 -12.63 -3.96
C GLY A 158 -15.82 -13.20 -2.59
N ALA A 159 -14.97 -13.06 -1.57
CA ALA A 159 -15.31 -13.41 -0.18
C ALA A 159 -16.15 -12.33 0.54
N LEU A 160 -16.34 -11.14 -0.06
CA LEU A 160 -17.07 -10.02 0.54
C LEU A 160 -18.54 -10.07 0.10
N ASP A 161 -19.44 -10.00 1.07
CA ASP A 161 -20.83 -9.63 0.81
C ASP A 161 -20.98 -8.10 0.72
N GLY A 162 -22.19 -7.61 0.37
CA GLY A 162 -22.44 -6.18 0.19
C GLY A 162 -22.22 -5.36 1.47
N GLY A 163 -22.51 -5.91 2.65
CA GLY A 163 -22.29 -5.24 3.93
C GLY A 163 -20.79 -5.11 4.26
N SER A 164 -20.07 -6.20 4.13
CA SER A 164 -18.61 -6.23 4.32
C SER A 164 -17.89 -5.33 3.33
N PHE A 165 -18.32 -5.30 2.08
CA PHE A 165 -17.78 -4.39 1.05
C PHE A 165 -18.00 -2.92 1.43
N ALA A 166 -19.22 -2.54 1.83
CA ALA A 166 -19.51 -1.17 2.24
C ALA A 166 -18.68 -0.75 3.46
N ALA A 167 -18.57 -1.62 4.47
CA ALA A 167 -17.74 -1.37 5.66
C ALA A 167 -16.26 -1.22 5.31
N LEU A 168 -15.74 -2.07 4.41
CA LEU A 168 -14.37 -1.99 3.91
C LEU A 168 -14.10 -0.67 3.17
N CYS A 169 -15.04 -0.20 2.34
CA CYS A 169 -14.89 1.09 1.65
C CYS A 169 -14.73 2.25 2.63
N VAL A 170 -15.57 2.29 3.69
CA VAL A 170 -15.48 3.34 4.74
C VAL A 170 -14.15 3.24 5.50
N ALA A 171 -13.78 2.03 5.93
CA ALA A 171 -12.53 1.80 6.64
C ALA A 171 -11.30 2.16 5.79
N ALA A 172 -11.29 1.76 4.52
CA ALA A 172 -10.19 2.07 3.60
C ALA A 172 -10.01 3.59 3.42
N GLN A 173 -11.10 4.36 3.26
CA GLN A 173 -11.03 5.82 3.16
C GLN A 173 -10.46 6.45 4.44
N ALA A 174 -10.85 5.97 5.61
CA ALA A 174 -10.31 6.42 6.88
C ALA A 174 -8.81 6.12 7.00
N LEU A 175 -8.38 4.90 6.59
CA LEU A 175 -6.97 4.49 6.61
C LEU A 175 -6.13 5.30 5.62
N VAL A 176 -6.62 5.58 4.41
CA VAL A 176 -5.93 6.46 3.44
C VAL A 176 -5.70 7.84 4.04
N LYS A 177 -6.72 8.44 4.69
CA LYS A 177 -6.58 9.72 5.36
C LYS A 177 -5.59 9.67 6.55
N GLY A 178 -5.64 8.59 7.33
CA GLY A 178 -4.74 8.35 8.45
C GLY A 178 -3.28 8.14 8.02
N SER A 179 -3.07 7.36 6.94
CA SER A 179 -1.74 7.09 6.42
C SER A 179 -1.02 8.35 5.94
N GLY A 180 -1.74 9.31 5.33
CA GLY A 180 -1.15 10.60 4.95
C GLY A 180 -0.61 11.37 6.16
N LYS A 181 -1.34 11.35 7.30
CA LYS A 181 -0.86 11.98 8.55
C LYS A 181 0.36 11.25 9.11
N ALA A 182 0.37 9.91 9.05
CA ALA A 182 1.48 9.11 9.55
C ALA A 182 2.76 9.36 8.73
N VAL A 183 2.67 9.42 7.39
CA VAL A 183 3.80 9.78 6.52
C VAL A 183 4.31 11.19 6.83
N HIS A 184 3.40 12.14 7.06
CA HIS A 184 3.80 13.51 7.43
C HIS A 184 4.55 13.55 8.77
N TYR A 185 4.11 12.77 9.75
CA TYR A 185 4.80 12.61 11.04
C TYR A 185 6.20 12.03 10.87
N VAL A 186 6.35 10.95 10.08
CA VAL A 186 7.67 10.34 9.79
C VAL A 186 8.62 11.36 9.16
N ASN A 187 8.16 12.09 8.14
CA ASN A 187 8.98 13.10 7.48
C ASN A 187 9.41 14.24 8.42
N ALA A 188 8.54 14.61 9.38
CA ALA A 188 8.87 15.62 10.39
C ALA A 188 9.97 15.13 11.34
N VAL A 189 9.84 13.89 11.83
CA VAL A 189 10.85 13.27 12.73
C VAL A 189 12.19 13.07 12.00
N GLU A 190 12.19 12.62 10.75
CA GLU A 190 13.41 12.46 9.96
C GLU A 190 14.11 13.79 9.64
N SER A 191 13.37 14.90 9.71
CA SER A 191 13.91 16.25 9.49
C SER A 191 14.56 16.83 10.74
N GLU A 192 14.36 16.22 11.91
CA GLU A 192 15.04 16.64 13.15
C GLU A 192 16.48 16.10 13.17
N PRO A 193 17.48 16.95 13.47
CA PRO A 193 18.87 16.49 13.53
C PRO A 193 19.04 15.45 14.63
N LEU A 194 19.77 14.34 14.30
CA LEU A 194 20.05 13.21 15.21
C LEU A 194 20.63 13.60 16.59
N SER A 195 21.15 14.82 16.72
CA SER A 195 21.65 15.37 17.99
C SER A 195 20.55 15.61 19.04
N ALA A 196 19.29 15.72 18.65
CA ALA A 196 18.18 15.91 19.59
C ALA A 196 17.73 14.61 20.26
N LEU A 197 17.98 13.45 19.64
CA LEU A 197 17.56 12.14 20.14
C LEU A 197 18.51 11.58 21.24
N SER A 198 19.77 12.04 21.29
CA SER A 198 20.75 11.59 22.31
C SER A 198 20.66 12.34 23.66
N ALA A 199 19.82 13.37 23.77
CA ALA A 199 19.66 14.16 24.97
C ALA A 199 18.48 13.71 25.86
N ALA A 200 17.76 12.65 25.47
CA ALA A 200 16.58 12.14 26.16
C ALA A 200 16.79 10.75 26.83
N GLU A 201 18.05 10.25 26.87
CA GLU A 201 18.50 9.11 27.68
C GLU A 201 19.24 9.64 28.94
#